data_fc0123ed8bc0da3fba2576c2d9e35da5
#
_entry.id   fc0123ed8bc0da3fba2576c2d9e35da5
#
_cell.length_a   1.000
_cell.length_b   1.000
_cell.length_c   1.000
_cell.angle_alpha   90.00
_cell.angle_beta   90.00
_cell.angle_gamma   90.00
#
_symmetry.space_group_name_H-M   'P 1'
#
loop_
_entity.id
_entity.type
_entity.pdbx_description
1 polymer ?
#
loop_
_entity_poly.entity_id
_entity_poly.type
_entity_poly.pdbx_seq_one_letter_code
_entity_poly.pdbx_strand_id
1 'polypeptide(L)'
;GRSVLADVPVVLGCSHACAFCIIPFRRGAERSRPADEIVREVEALVAQGVKEVTLLGQIGDRYGYDLLGDDYKIRTYNPGAASGNPSQKIAVETPMVKLLEKISAVSGLQRVRFLTSHPNWMTDELLDAVRELPKVMPQIEVPVQAGDDEILLKMRRGYTSDDYRRLIQRI
;
A
#
# COMPACT_ATOMS: atom_id res chain seq x y z
N GLY A 1 25.15 -18.32 1.95
CA GLY A 1 24.01 -18.87 1.23
C GLY A 1 23.33 -17.76 0.43
N ARG A 2 22.91 -18.02 -0.80
CA ARG A 2 22.13 -17.04 -1.58
C ARG A 2 20.71 -16.99 -0.99
N SER A 3 20.21 -15.80 -0.64
CA SER A 3 18.83 -15.64 -0.21
C SER A 3 17.87 -15.84 -1.40
N VAL A 4 16.80 -16.58 -1.18
CA VAL A 4 15.72 -16.72 -2.17
C VAL A 4 14.62 -15.66 -1.98
N LEU A 5 14.69 -14.91 -0.88
CA LEU A 5 13.76 -13.84 -0.50
C LEU A 5 14.52 -12.52 -0.41
N ALA A 6 13.89 -11.42 -0.80
CA ALA A 6 14.40 -10.08 -0.61
C ALA A 6 13.30 -9.09 -0.26
N ASP A 7 13.64 -8.14 0.59
CA ASP A 7 12.79 -7.02 0.94
C ASP A 7 13.15 -5.81 0.08
N VAL A 8 12.17 -5.18 -0.55
CA VAL A 8 12.36 -4.03 -1.44
C VAL A 8 11.54 -2.84 -0.93
N PRO A 9 12.17 -1.84 -0.31
CA PRO A 9 11.48 -0.62 0.08
C PRO A 9 10.97 0.12 -1.15
N VAL A 10 9.64 0.37 -1.21
CA VAL A 10 9.01 1.08 -2.33
C VAL A 10 8.54 2.47 -1.95
N VAL A 11 8.21 2.70 -0.67
CA VAL A 11 7.85 4.00 -0.13
C VAL A 11 8.51 4.22 1.23
N LEU A 12 9.12 5.38 1.42
CA LEU A 12 9.81 5.80 2.64
C LEU A 12 8.99 6.89 3.34
N GLY A 13 9.03 6.93 4.68
CA GLY A 13 8.27 7.90 5.46
C GLY A 13 6.78 7.62 5.46
N CYS A 14 5.99 8.54 6.03
CA CYS A 14 4.54 8.43 6.06
C CYS A 14 3.91 9.80 6.29
N SER A 15 2.96 10.19 5.46
CA SER A 15 2.20 11.44 5.58
C SER A 15 0.85 11.26 6.28
N HIS A 16 0.54 10.06 6.78
CA HIS A 16 -0.68 9.81 7.54
C HIS A 16 -0.49 10.24 9.01
N ALA A 17 -1.39 11.11 9.50
CA ALA A 17 -1.24 11.76 10.81
C ALA A 17 -1.93 10.97 11.95
N CYS A 18 -1.65 9.67 12.08
CA CYS A 18 -2.15 8.87 13.21
C CYS A 18 -1.67 9.47 14.53
N ALA A 19 -2.59 9.66 15.49
CA ALA A 19 -2.32 10.37 16.74
C ALA A 19 -1.26 9.70 17.64
N PHE A 20 -1.01 8.40 17.45
CA PHE A 20 -0.09 7.59 18.25
C PHE A 20 1.26 7.32 17.57
N CYS A 21 1.43 7.73 16.29
CA CYS A 21 2.54 7.27 15.47
C CYS A 21 3.70 8.26 15.44
N ILE A 22 4.91 7.76 15.72
CA ILE A 22 6.14 8.55 15.68
C ILE A 22 6.76 8.65 14.28
N ILE A 23 6.30 7.84 13.32
CA ILE A 23 6.95 7.70 12.01
C ILE A 23 7.08 9.02 11.25
N PRO A 24 6.06 9.88 11.12
CA PRO A 24 6.21 11.16 10.42
C PRO A 24 7.36 12.02 10.98
N PHE A 25 7.58 11.97 12.30
CA PHE A 25 8.66 12.72 12.96
C PHE A 25 10.04 12.08 12.80
N ARG A 26 10.10 10.75 12.66
CA ARG A 26 11.37 10.01 12.58
C ARG A 26 11.83 9.76 11.16
N ARG A 27 10.92 9.55 10.22
CA ARG A 27 11.22 9.18 8.82
C ARG A 27 10.78 10.24 7.80
N GLY A 28 10.11 11.30 8.29
CA GLY A 28 9.62 12.38 7.44
C GLY A 28 8.39 12.03 6.63
N ALA A 29 8.05 12.93 5.71
CA ALA A 29 6.93 12.75 4.79
C ALA A 29 7.14 11.56 3.86
N GLU A 30 6.05 11.04 3.36
CA GLU A 30 6.01 9.96 2.38
C GLU A 30 6.75 10.35 1.10
N ARG A 31 7.58 9.43 0.64
CA ARG A 31 8.32 9.52 -0.64
C ARG A 31 8.36 8.16 -1.30
N SER A 32 7.64 8.03 -2.39
CA SER A 32 7.66 6.84 -3.22
C SER A 32 8.88 6.83 -4.13
N ARG A 33 9.45 5.66 -4.33
CA ARG A 33 10.53 5.46 -5.31
C ARG A 33 9.95 5.33 -6.71
N PRO A 34 10.65 5.79 -7.76
CA PRO A 34 10.21 5.59 -9.15
C PRO A 34 10.03 4.09 -9.48
N ALA A 35 8.93 3.74 -10.14
CA ALA A 35 8.62 2.34 -10.47
C ALA A 35 9.74 1.65 -11.25
N ASP A 36 10.33 2.34 -12.21
CA ASP A 36 11.40 1.77 -13.06
C ASP A 36 12.71 1.52 -12.28
N GLU A 37 12.95 2.27 -11.21
CA GLU A 37 14.07 2.02 -10.29
C GLU A 37 13.83 0.73 -9.48
N ILE A 38 12.61 0.57 -8.96
CA ILE A 38 12.21 -0.62 -8.20
C ILE A 38 12.28 -1.86 -9.09
N VAL A 39 11.79 -1.77 -10.32
CA VAL A 39 11.83 -2.90 -11.28
C VAL A 39 13.27 -3.31 -11.57
N ARG A 40 14.17 -2.35 -11.85
CA ARG A 40 15.61 -2.67 -12.06
C ARG A 40 16.25 -3.34 -10.84
N GLU A 41 15.90 -2.91 -9.63
CA GLU A 41 16.37 -3.57 -8.41
C GLU A 41 15.87 -5.00 -8.32
N VAL A 42 14.59 -5.23 -8.59
CA VAL A 42 14.01 -6.59 -8.59
C VAL A 42 14.67 -7.49 -9.65
N GLU A 43 14.92 -6.98 -10.85
CA GLU A 43 15.65 -7.70 -11.90
C GLU A 43 17.06 -8.11 -11.44
N ALA A 44 17.79 -7.17 -10.82
CA ALA A 44 19.12 -7.45 -10.29
C ALA A 44 19.12 -8.49 -9.16
N LEU A 45 18.11 -8.45 -8.29
CA LEU A 45 17.91 -9.45 -7.23
C LEU A 45 17.59 -10.84 -7.82
N VAL A 46 16.72 -10.89 -8.82
CA VAL A 46 16.38 -12.15 -9.51
C VAL A 46 17.58 -12.74 -10.22
N ALA A 47 18.43 -11.92 -10.84
CA ALA A 47 19.70 -12.37 -11.44
C ALA A 47 20.66 -12.98 -10.41
N GLN A 48 20.55 -12.58 -9.14
CA GLN A 48 21.31 -13.16 -8.02
C GLN A 48 20.67 -14.42 -7.42
N GLY A 49 19.50 -14.83 -7.91
CA GLY A 49 18.80 -16.05 -7.50
C GLY A 49 17.59 -15.82 -6.59
N VAL A 50 17.21 -14.58 -6.30
CA VAL A 50 15.99 -14.26 -5.56
C VAL A 50 14.75 -14.73 -6.37
N LYS A 51 13.78 -15.34 -5.68
CA LYS A 51 12.54 -15.86 -6.26
C LYS A 51 11.28 -15.18 -5.73
N GLU A 52 11.39 -14.55 -4.59
CA GLU A 52 10.29 -13.81 -3.96
C GLU A 52 10.77 -12.46 -3.48
N VAL A 53 9.97 -11.42 -3.72
CA VAL A 53 10.19 -10.09 -3.18
C VAL A 53 9.01 -9.65 -2.32
N THR A 54 9.32 -8.98 -1.20
CA THR A 54 8.33 -8.31 -0.36
C THR A 54 8.49 -6.80 -0.50
N LEU A 55 7.47 -6.13 -0.99
CA LEU A 55 7.45 -4.68 -1.12
C LEU A 55 7.14 -4.05 0.23
N LEU A 56 8.01 -3.16 0.69
CA LEU A 56 7.91 -2.55 2.02
C LEU A 56 7.56 -1.06 1.95
N GLY A 57 6.65 -0.66 2.83
CA GLY A 57 6.29 0.73 3.08
C GLY A 57 5.70 0.90 4.47
N GLN A 58 5.50 2.14 4.93
CA GLN A 58 4.75 2.40 6.18
C GLN A 58 3.23 2.29 5.95
N ILE A 59 2.79 2.59 4.73
CA ILE A 59 1.48 2.30 4.16
C ILE A 59 1.78 1.85 2.72
N GLY A 60 1.98 0.56 2.52
CA GLY A 60 2.46 0.01 1.25
C GLY A 60 1.49 0.22 0.09
N ASP A 61 0.20 0.00 0.33
CA ASP A 61 -0.88 0.22 -0.64
C ASP A 61 -1.08 1.69 -1.03
N ARG A 62 -0.41 2.63 -0.32
CA ARG A 62 -0.37 4.05 -0.67
C ARG A 62 0.79 4.43 -1.59
N TYR A 63 1.59 3.49 -2.04
CA TYR A 63 2.68 3.73 -2.97
C TYR A 63 2.26 4.58 -4.18
N GLY A 64 3.07 5.58 -4.52
CA GLY A 64 2.96 6.38 -5.74
C GLY A 64 1.96 7.54 -5.67
N TYR A 65 1.14 7.64 -4.64
CA TYR A 65 0.18 8.73 -4.52
C TYR A 65 0.83 10.11 -4.37
N ASP A 66 2.01 10.18 -3.76
CA ASP A 66 2.80 11.40 -3.66
C ASP A 66 3.40 11.84 -5.01
N LEU A 67 3.42 10.97 -6.01
CA LEU A 67 3.89 11.25 -7.37
C LEU A 67 2.79 11.82 -8.29
N LEU A 68 1.52 11.77 -7.86
CA LEU A 68 0.37 12.21 -8.67
C LEU A 68 0.11 13.73 -8.66
N GLY A 69 0.95 14.50 -7.94
CA GLY A 69 0.83 15.96 -7.86
C GLY A 69 -0.13 16.48 -6.77
N ASP A 70 -0.23 17.82 -6.69
CA ASP A 70 -0.93 18.48 -5.58
C ASP A 70 -2.45 18.31 -5.63
N ASP A 71 -3.05 18.20 -6.79
CA ASP A 71 -4.50 17.95 -6.95
C ASP A 71 -4.96 16.66 -6.27
N TYR A 72 -4.08 15.69 -6.16
CA TYR A 72 -4.36 14.44 -5.47
C TYR A 72 -4.24 14.55 -3.95
N LYS A 73 -3.30 15.34 -3.43
CA LYS A 73 -3.07 15.54 -1.99
C LYS A 73 -4.30 16.13 -1.29
N ILE A 74 -5.06 16.96 -1.99
CA ILE A 74 -6.26 17.65 -1.47
C ILE A 74 -7.46 16.71 -1.37
N ARG A 75 -7.56 15.69 -2.24
CA ARG A 75 -8.73 14.81 -2.34
C ARG A 75 -8.74 13.62 -1.38
N THR A 76 -7.60 13.23 -0.86
CA THR A 76 -7.43 11.95 -0.17
C THR A 76 -7.34 12.02 1.34
N TYR A 77 -7.24 13.21 1.93
CA TYR A 77 -7.18 13.36 3.37
C TYR A 77 -8.09 14.49 3.85
N ASN A 78 -9.31 14.12 4.25
CA ASN A 78 -10.18 15.00 5.03
C ASN A 78 -10.36 14.40 6.44
N PRO A 79 -9.57 14.82 7.44
CA PRO A 79 -9.63 14.29 8.80
C PRO A 79 -10.95 14.61 9.53
N GLY A 80 -11.83 15.42 8.93
CA GLY A 80 -13.14 15.79 9.48
C GLY A 80 -14.33 15.19 8.74
N ALA A 81 -14.11 14.49 7.64
CA ALA A 81 -15.17 13.78 6.94
C ALA A 81 -15.44 12.45 7.65
N ALA A 82 -16.28 12.50 8.69
CA ALA A 82 -16.85 11.30 9.34
C ALA A 82 -17.73 10.46 8.39
N SER A 83 -17.67 10.74 7.08
CA SER A 83 -18.41 10.04 6.03
C SER A 83 -17.68 10.09 4.68
N GLY A 84 -16.35 9.99 4.71
CA GLY A 84 -15.61 9.69 3.49
C GLY A 84 -16.00 8.30 3.03
N ASN A 85 -17.04 8.24 2.19
CA ASN A 85 -17.46 7.00 1.54
C ASN A 85 -16.25 6.45 0.78
N PRO A 86 -15.68 5.29 1.18
CA PRO A 86 -14.59 4.65 0.43
C PRO A 86 -14.99 4.29 -1.00
N SER A 87 -16.28 4.41 -1.32
CA SER A 87 -16.86 4.22 -2.65
C SER A 87 -16.79 5.47 -3.54
N GLN A 88 -16.19 6.58 -3.13
CA GLN A 88 -15.89 7.62 -4.10
C GLN A 88 -14.79 7.08 -5.03
N LYS A 89 -15.24 6.58 -6.17
CA LYS A 89 -14.39 6.18 -7.30
C LYS A 89 -13.44 7.32 -7.62
N ILE A 90 -12.24 7.25 -7.08
CA ILE A 90 -11.13 8.03 -7.58
C ILE A 90 -10.83 7.39 -8.92
N ALA A 91 -11.24 8.04 -10.01
CA ALA A 91 -10.98 7.58 -11.38
C ALA A 91 -9.49 7.78 -11.77
N VAL A 92 -8.59 7.41 -10.87
CA VAL A 92 -7.15 7.44 -11.08
C VAL A 92 -6.66 6.04 -10.81
N GLU A 93 -6.03 5.46 -11.81
CA GLU A 93 -5.36 4.16 -11.69
C GLU A 93 -4.52 4.10 -10.42
N THR A 94 -4.72 3.09 -9.61
CA THR A 94 -4.00 2.89 -8.34
C THR A 94 -2.51 2.66 -8.63
N PRO A 95 -1.58 3.58 -8.24
CA PRO A 95 -0.17 3.45 -8.62
C PRO A 95 0.47 2.14 -8.16
N MET A 96 0.01 1.58 -7.04
CA MET A 96 0.46 0.28 -6.55
C MET A 96 0.12 -0.85 -7.51
N VAL A 97 -1.04 -0.81 -8.17
CA VAL A 97 -1.44 -1.81 -9.18
C VAL A 97 -0.46 -1.80 -10.34
N LYS A 98 -0.15 -0.63 -10.89
CA LYS A 98 0.84 -0.49 -11.97
C LYS A 98 2.23 -1.00 -11.57
N LEU A 99 2.64 -0.79 -10.32
CA LEU A 99 3.90 -1.33 -9.82
C LEU A 99 3.85 -2.85 -9.76
N LEU A 100 2.77 -3.43 -9.24
CA LEU A 100 2.59 -4.89 -9.16
C LEU A 100 2.60 -5.54 -10.56
N GLU A 101 1.94 -4.93 -11.54
CA GLU A 101 1.97 -5.38 -12.94
C GLU A 101 3.39 -5.40 -13.50
N LYS A 102 4.13 -4.29 -13.36
CA LYS A 102 5.53 -4.19 -13.83
C LYS A 102 6.43 -5.22 -13.17
N ILE A 103 6.33 -5.40 -11.85
CA ILE A 103 7.14 -6.37 -11.11
C ILE A 103 6.74 -7.81 -11.49
N SER A 104 5.45 -8.08 -11.68
CA SER A 104 4.97 -9.39 -12.12
C SER A 104 5.48 -9.79 -13.51
N ALA A 105 5.83 -8.83 -14.35
CA ALA A 105 6.43 -9.07 -15.66
C ALA A 105 7.90 -9.49 -15.60
N VAL A 106 8.60 -9.30 -14.46
CA VAL A 106 10.03 -9.66 -14.32
C VAL A 106 10.21 -11.16 -14.48
N SER A 107 11.00 -11.56 -15.48
CA SER A 107 11.29 -12.97 -15.76
C SER A 107 12.12 -13.58 -14.62
N GLY A 108 11.77 -14.81 -14.22
CA GLY A 108 12.47 -15.54 -13.15
C GLY A 108 11.99 -15.21 -11.72
N LEU A 109 11.27 -14.10 -11.50
CA LEU A 109 10.55 -13.85 -10.26
C LEU A 109 9.34 -14.78 -10.18
N GLN A 110 9.09 -15.35 -9.01
CA GLN A 110 7.99 -16.30 -8.79
C GLN A 110 6.87 -15.71 -7.92
N ARG A 111 7.21 -14.89 -6.92
CA ARG A 111 6.23 -14.34 -5.98
C ARG A 111 6.53 -12.89 -5.62
N VAL A 112 5.45 -12.14 -5.46
CA VAL A 112 5.46 -10.76 -4.95
C VAL A 112 4.52 -10.68 -3.77
N ARG A 113 4.98 -10.05 -2.70
CA ARG A 113 4.17 -9.67 -1.53
C ARG A 113 4.29 -8.18 -1.30
N PHE A 114 3.31 -7.60 -0.66
CA PHE A 114 3.41 -6.28 -0.07
C PHE A 114 2.87 -6.31 1.35
N LEU A 115 3.42 -5.49 2.21
CA LEU A 115 3.06 -5.43 3.63
C LEU A 115 2.58 -4.04 4.01
N THR A 116 1.86 -4.01 5.15
CA THR A 116 1.45 -2.78 5.82
C THR A 116 0.45 -1.98 4.99
N SER A 117 -0.74 -2.53 4.84
CA SER A 117 -1.85 -1.84 4.17
C SER A 117 -2.70 -1.04 5.15
N HIS A 118 -3.42 -0.06 4.63
CA HIS A 118 -4.35 0.75 5.39
C HIS A 118 -5.74 0.68 4.76
N PRO A 119 -6.83 0.48 5.54
CA PRO A 119 -8.17 0.28 5.00
C PRO A 119 -8.64 1.31 3.97
N ASN A 120 -8.21 2.57 4.11
CA ASN A 120 -8.62 3.65 3.21
C ASN A 120 -7.98 3.59 1.81
N TRP A 121 -6.91 2.80 1.63
CA TRP A 121 -6.17 2.70 0.36
C TRP A 121 -6.35 1.34 -0.31
N MET A 122 -7.05 0.42 0.34
CA MET A 122 -7.38 -0.90 -0.21
C MET A 122 -8.55 -0.76 -1.20
N THR A 123 -8.22 -0.34 -2.42
CA THR A 123 -9.19 -0.14 -3.50
C THR A 123 -9.65 -1.47 -4.11
N ASP A 124 -10.82 -1.47 -4.77
CA ASP A 124 -11.29 -2.66 -5.51
C ASP A 124 -10.29 -3.06 -6.60
N GLU A 125 -9.70 -2.09 -7.28
CA GLU A 125 -8.67 -2.31 -8.30
C GLU A 125 -7.43 -3.02 -7.73
N LEU A 126 -7.00 -2.68 -6.50
CA LEU A 126 -5.89 -3.37 -5.85
C LEU A 126 -6.28 -4.81 -5.44
N LEU A 127 -7.50 -5.02 -4.96
CA LEU A 127 -8.03 -6.35 -4.66
C LEU A 127 -8.12 -7.23 -5.91
N ASP A 128 -8.58 -6.64 -7.02
CA ASP A 128 -8.61 -7.32 -8.33
C ASP A 128 -7.20 -7.68 -8.80
N ALA A 129 -6.22 -6.78 -8.66
CA ALA A 129 -4.83 -7.07 -9.00
C ALA A 129 -4.24 -8.20 -8.15
N VAL A 130 -4.56 -8.27 -6.85
CA VAL A 130 -4.14 -9.40 -5.98
C VAL A 130 -4.75 -10.72 -6.45
N ARG A 131 -6.01 -10.70 -6.91
CA ARG A 131 -6.71 -11.89 -7.41
C ARG A 131 -6.19 -12.35 -8.77
N GLU A 132 -5.87 -11.41 -9.67
CA GLU A 132 -5.65 -11.70 -11.09
C GLU A 132 -4.18 -11.84 -11.48
N LEU A 133 -3.26 -11.14 -10.79
CA LEU A 133 -1.84 -11.21 -11.10
C LEU A 133 -1.21 -12.50 -10.53
N PRO A 134 -0.72 -13.42 -11.38
CA PRO A 134 -0.37 -14.78 -10.96
C PRO A 134 0.83 -14.85 -10.01
N LYS A 135 1.66 -13.81 -9.94
CA LYS A 135 2.81 -13.76 -9.04
C LYS A 135 2.53 -13.00 -7.75
N VAL A 136 1.44 -12.24 -7.67
CA VAL A 136 1.04 -11.56 -6.45
C VAL A 136 0.37 -12.56 -5.52
N MET A 137 0.90 -12.65 -4.30
CA MET A 137 0.39 -13.63 -3.35
C MET A 137 -0.95 -13.15 -2.76
N PRO A 138 -1.94 -14.06 -2.62
CA PRO A 138 -3.24 -13.76 -2.03
C PRO A 138 -3.14 -13.63 -0.50
N GLN A 139 -2.32 -12.69 -0.07
CA GLN A 139 -2.08 -12.37 1.34
C GLN A 139 -2.11 -10.86 1.52
N ILE A 140 -3.03 -10.39 2.34
CA ILE A 140 -3.22 -8.98 2.64
C ILE A 140 -3.07 -8.78 4.16
N GLU A 141 -2.19 -7.86 4.54
CA GLU A 141 -2.06 -7.40 5.92
C GLU A 141 -2.69 -6.01 6.04
N VAL A 142 -3.88 -5.95 6.64
CA VAL A 142 -4.64 -4.72 6.83
C VAL A 142 -5.17 -4.63 8.26
N PRO A 143 -4.37 -4.10 9.20
CA PRO A 143 -4.73 -4.10 10.62
C PRO A 143 -5.87 -3.12 10.92
N VAL A 144 -6.88 -3.58 11.67
CA VAL A 144 -8.04 -2.77 12.08
C VAL A 144 -7.69 -1.65 13.05
N GLN A 145 -6.67 -1.82 13.88
CA GLN A 145 -6.18 -0.94 14.94
C GLN A 145 -7.08 -0.89 16.19
N ALA A 146 -8.40 -0.74 16.05
CA ALA A 146 -9.38 -0.82 17.13
C ALA A 146 -10.75 -1.27 16.60
N GLY A 147 -11.54 -1.89 17.43
CA GLY A 147 -12.93 -2.29 17.12
C GLY A 147 -13.99 -1.25 17.55
N ASP A 148 -13.56 -0.14 18.11
CA ASP A 148 -14.39 0.93 18.64
C ASP A 148 -14.20 2.22 17.85
N ASP A 149 -15.30 2.85 17.40
CA ASP A 149 -15.27 4.00 16.50
C ASP A 149 -14.76 5.27 17.19
N GLU A 150 -15.02 5.44 18.48
CA GLU A 150 -14.49 6.59 19.24
C GLU A 150 -12.96 6.49 19.34
N ILE A 151 -12.45 5.29 19.57
CA ILE A 151 -11.01 5.04 19.59
C ILE A 151 -10.40 5.25 18.20
N LEU A 152 -11.01 4.73 17.13
CA LEU A 152 -10.54 4.96 15.76
C LEU A 152 -10.49 6.45 15.40
N LEU A 153 -11.48 7.22 15.83
CA LEU A 153 -11.52 8.67 15.65
C LEU A 153 -10.37 9.35 16.43
N LYS A 154 -10.18 9.02 17.71
CA LYS A 154 -9.07 9.54 18.54
C LYS A 154 -7.70 9.18 17.95
N MET A 155 -7.57 7.99 17.37
CA MET A 155 -6.37 7.54 16.65
C MET A 155 -6.20 8.21 15.28
N ARG A 156 -7.19 8.97 14.79
CA ARG A 156 -7.21 9.62 13.47
C ARG A 156 -7.05 8.61 12.33
N ARG A 157 -7.80 7.50 12.37
CA ARG A 157 -7.70 6.44 11.35
C ARG A 157 -8.50 6.75 10.09
N GLY A 158 -9.55 7.59 10.16
CA GLY A 158 -10.33 8.03 9.00
C GLY A 158 -11.24 6.93 8.42
N TYR A 159 -11.59 5.92 9.21
CA TYR A 159 -12.59 4.90 8.91
C TYR A 159 -13.28 4.44 10.20
N THR A 160 -14.44 3.83 10.06
CA THR A 160 -15.20 3.21 11.15
C THR A 160 -15.00 1.70 11.21
N SER A 161 -15.42 1.07 12.30
CA SER A 161 -15.44 -0.39 12.41
C SER A 161 -16.31 -1.05 11.35
N ASP A 162 -17.39 -0.40 10.92
CA ASP A 162 -18.26 -0.89 9.85
C ASP A 162 -17.63 -0.73 8.47
N ASP A 163 -16.86 0.35 8.22
CA ASP A 163 -16.06 0.47 6.99
C ASP A 163 -15.06 -0.69 6.89
N TYR A 164 -14.42 -1.02 8.01
CA TYR A 164 -13.48 -2.14 8.04
C TYR A 164 -14.18 -3.48 7.80
N ARG A 165 -15.34 -3.73 8.41
CA ARG A 165 -16.12 -4.96 8.15
C ARG A 165 -16.51 -5.10 6.68
N ARG A 166 -16.95 -3.98 6.05
CA ARG A 166 -17.24 -3.97 4.60
C ARG A 166 -16.01 -4.28 3.75
N LEU A 167 -14.84 -3.77 4.13
CA LEU A 167 -13.59 -4.12 3.46
C LEU A 167 -13.28 -5.61 3.56
N ILE A 168 -13.37 -6.20 4.75
CA ILE A 168 -13.12 -7.64 4.95
C ILE A 168 -14.08 -8.52 4.14
N GLN A 169 -15.32 -8.08 3.92
CA GLN A 169 -16.28 -8.80 3.06
C GLN A 169 -15.92 -8.73 1.57
N ARG A 170 -15.10 -7.77 1.17
CA ARG A 170 -14.62 -7.60 -0.21
C ARG A 170 -13.31 -8.34 -0.48
N ILE A 171 -12.51 -8.60 0.55
CA ILE A 171 -11.30 -9.41 0.51
C ILE A 171 -11.64 -10.90 0.46
#